data_ff817ce99b1a02f75f881c545d042601
#
_entry.id   ff817ce99b1a02f75f881c545d042601
#
_cell.length_a   1.000
_cell.length_b   1.000
_cell.length_c   1.000
_cell.angle_alpha   90.00
_cell.angle_beta   90.00
_cell.angle_gamma   90.00
#
_symmetry.space_group_name_H-M   'P 1'
#
loop_
_entity.id
_entity.type
_entity.pdbx_description
1 polymer ?
#
loop_
_entity_poly.entity_id
_entity_poly.type
_entity_poly.pdbx_seq_one_letter_code
_entity_poly.pdbx_strand_id
1 'polypeptide(L)'
;MPITVVTLIIITAEATINMSYTSVTTVGRTTYKEYDSNVRTLTAAAAADDDTVFYRTEKVNNRTKNDGAWLDYPSASIFSSTAYAHLTSFYKKIGLESSTNAYGTAGSTPASNMLLGIRYSIYTDNDPKPEDTLLRSFYQSTDNVDLYKNTYALPLGFLVSNSLEADWDLNSR
;
A
#
# COMPACT_ATOMS: atom_id res chain seq x y z
N MET A 1 36.22 40.98 -13.27
CA MET A 1 35.11 40.35 -12.53
C MET A 1 35.73 39.59 -11.37
N PRO A 2 35.36 39.78 -10.12
CA PRO A 2 35.98 39.07 -9.00
C PRO A 2 35.73 37.57 -9.12
N ILE A 3 36.72 36.77 -8.83
CA ILE A 3 36.74 35.29 -8.91
C ILE A 3 35.53 34.73 -8.20
N THR A 4 35.11 35.31 -7.08
CA THR A 4 33.93 34.93 -6.30
C THR A 4 32.62 34.92 -7.11
N VAL A 5 32.43 35.90 -8.00
CA VAL A 5 31.22 35.97 -8.83
C VAL A 5 31.19 34.85 -9.87
N VAL A 6 32.34 34.58 -10.48
CA VAL A 6 32.48 33.47 -11.45
C VAL A 6 32.25 32.11 -10.78
N THR A 7 32.82 31.90 -9.60
CA THR A 7 32.66 30.68 -8.83
C THR A 7 31.16 30.49 -8.43
N LEU A 8 30.50 31.56 -7.98
CA LEU A 8 29.07 31.48 -7.61
C LEU A 8 28.19 31.13 -8.83
N ILE A 9 28.47 31.68 -10.00
CA ILE A 9 27.73 31.35 -11.23
C ILE A 9 27.94 29.88 -11.60
N ILE A 10 29.17 29.37 -11.53
CA ILE A 10 29.46 27.96 -11.83
C ILE A 10 28.74 27.03 -10.87
N ILE A 11 28.81 27.26 -9.55
CA ILE A 11 28.13 26.45 -8.53
C ILE A 11 26.62 26.47 -8.73
N THR A 12 26.03 27.63 -9.00
CA THR A 12 24.57 27.76 -9.21
C THR A 12 24.17 27.01 -10.49
N ALA A 13 24.94 27.13 -11.57
CA ALA A 13 24.65 26.41 -12.81
C ALA A 13 24.73 24.88 -12.60
N GLU A 14 25.78 24.41 -11.94
CA GLU A 14 25.96 22.98 -11.63
C GLU A 14 24.80 22.44 -10.75
N ALA A 15 24.46 23.14 -9.69
CA ALA A 15 23.35 22.75 -8.82
C ALA A 15 22.01 22.72 -9.58
N THR A 16 21.76 23.71 -10.44
CA THR A 16 20.54 23.77 -11.24
C THR A 16 20.46 22.61 -12.25
N ILE A 17 21.55 22.33 -12.95
CA ILE A 17 21.62 21.22 -13.91
C ILE A 17 21.43 19.89 -13.20
N ASN A 18 22.11 19.68 -12.08
CA ASN A 18 22.04 18.44 -11.31
C ASN A 18 20.62 18.20 -10.75
N MET A 19 19.99 19.22 -10.15
CA MET A 19 18.61 19.12 -9.66
C MET A 19 17.63 18.87 -10.81
N SER A 20 17.79 19.56 -11.94
CA SER A 20 16.92 19.38 -13.10
C SER A 20 17.03 17.97 -13.67
N TYR A 21 18.25 17.48 -13.85
CA TYR A 21 18.51 16.12 -14.35
C TYR A 21 17.94 15.06 -13.39
N THR A 22 18.21 15.17 -12.09
CA THR A 22 17.72 14.25 -11.08
C THR A 22 16.19 14.24 -11.03
N SER A 23 15.56 15.43 -11.06
CA SER A 23 14.09 15.55 -11.03
C SER A 23 13.41 14.94 -12.25
N VAL A 24 14.01 15.04 -13.43
CA VAL A 24 13.45 14.50 -14.68
C VAL A 24 13.68 13.00 -14.81
N THR A 25 14.84 12.49 -14.38
CA THR A 25 15.24 11.09 -14.59
C THR A 25 14.77 10.16 -13.49
N THR A 26 14.58 10.65 -12.26
CA THR A 26 14.31 9.77 -11.11
C THR A 26 12.84 9.39 -10.96
N VAL A 27 11.89 10.23 -11.43
CA VAL A 27 10.45 9.93 -11.31
C VAL A 27 9.73 10.36 -12.58
N GLY A 28 9.24 9.41 -13.36
CA GLY A 28 8.26 9.67 -14.44
C GLY A 28 6.96 10.22 -13.81
N ARG A 29 6.78 11.53 -13.82
CA ARG A 29 5.66 12.23 -13.15
C ARG A 29 4.28 11.83 -13.68
N THR A 30 4.15 11.55 -14.96
CA THR A 30 2.91 11.12 -15.59
C THR A 30 2.47 9.76 -15.06
N THR A 31 3.37 8.78 -15.05
CA THR A 31 3.11 7.43 -14.56
C THR A 31 2.84 7.41 -13.04
N TYR A 32 3.32 8.40 -12.29
CA TYR A 32 3.11 8.44 -10.83
C TYR A 32 1.66 8.75 -10.45
N LYS A 33 0.95 9.53 -11.26
CA LYS A 33 -0.42 9.98 -10.99
C LYS A 33 -1.48 9.27 -11.83
N GLU A 34 -1.09 8.29 -12.62
CA GLU A 34 -1.94 7.68 -13.64
C GLU A 34 -3.29 7.19 -13.10
N TYR A 35 -3.28 6.63 -11.88
CA TYR A 35 -4.48 6.05 -11.26
C TYR A 35 -5.01 6.85 -10.06
N ASP A 36 -4.35 7.94 -9.66
CA ASP A 36 -4.61 8.62 -8.38
C ASP A 36 -6.06 9.07 -8.23
N SER A 37 -6.61 9.75 -9.23
CA SER A 37 -7.98 10.28 -9.17
C SER A 37 -9.02 9.15 -9.10
N ASN A 38 -8.82 8.09 -9.86
CA ASN A 38 -9.73 6.95 -9.93
C ASN A 38 -9.69 6.12 -8.64
N VAL A 39 -8.51 5.90 -8.08
CA VAL A 39 -8.36 5.24 -6.77
C VAL A 39 -9.07 6.04 -5.68
N ARG A 40 -8.83 7.37 -5.60
CA ARG A 40 -9.49 8.23 -4.62
C ARG A 40 -11.01 8.24 -4.77
N THR A 41 -11.51 8.25 -5.99
CA THR A 41 -12.95 8.21 -6.26
C THR A 41 -13.56 6.92 -5.75
N LEU A 42 -12.94 5.77 -6.06
CA LEU A 42 -13.46 4.45 -5.63
C LEU A 42 -13.35 4.24 -4.12
N THR A 43 -12.24 4.64 -3.50
CA THR A 43 -12.07 4.51 -2.05
C THR A 43 -13.01 5.43 -1.27
N ALA A 44 -13.26 6.64 -1.77
CA ALA A 44 -14.25 7.55 -1.18
C ALA A 44 -15.68 7.01 -1.32
N ALA A 45 -16.05 6.44 -2.47
CA ALA A 45 -17.35 5.80 -2.67
C ALA A 45 -17.52 4.59 -1.73
N ALA A 46 -16.49 3.75 -1.59
CA ALA A 46 -16.52 2.63 -0.66
C ALA A 46 -16.65 3.08 0.81
N ALA A 47 -15.97 4.16 1.19
CA ALA A 47 -16.08 4.72 2.54
C ALA A 47 -17.46 5.31 2.84
N ALA A 48 -18.15 5.84 1.83
CA ALA A 48 -19.50 6.37 1.98
C ALA A 48 -20.59 5.27 2.08
N ASP A 49 -20.31 4.09 1.51
CA ASP A 49 -21.26 2.96 1.45
C ASP A 49 -20.99 1.89 2.52
N ASP A 50 -19.90 1.96 3.26
CA ASP A 50 -19.51 0.95 4.25
C ASP A 50 -19.62 1.48 5.68
N ASP A 51 -20.59 0.97 6.43
CA ASP A 51 -20.84 1.32 7.83
C ASP A 51 -19.81 0.75 8.83
N THR A 52 -18.82 0.02 8.33
CA THR A 52 -17.78 -0.57 9.18
C THR A 52 -16.91 0.51 9.79
N VAL A 53 -16.78 0.52 11.12
CA VAL A 53 -16.04 1.54 11.88
C VAL A 53 -14.58 1.65 11.43
N PHE A 54 -13.96 0.53 11.08
CA PHE A 54 -12.59 0.48 10.60
C PHE A 54 -12.36 -0.72 9.68
N TYR A 55 -11.74 -0.48 8.54
CA TYR A 55 -11.23 -1.49 7.63
C TYR A 55 -9.96 -0.99 6.94
N ARG A 56 -9.26 -1.88 6.27
CA ARG A 56 -8.12 -1.52 5.41
C ARG A 56 -8.46 -1.74 3.96
N THR A 57 -7.88 -0.91 3.14
CA THR A 57 -7.83 -1.03 1.68
C THR A 57 -6.40 -1.25 1.25
N GLU A 58 -6.18 -2.07 0.23
CA GLU A 58 -4.83 -2.33 -0.25
C GLU A 58 -4.80 -2.39 -1.77
N LYS A 59 -3.83 -1.74 -2.37
CA LYS A 59 -3.55 -1.86 -3.81
C LYS A 59 -2.68 -3.10 -4.04
N VAL A 60 -3.07 -3.96 -4.97
CA VAL A 60 -2.40 -5.25 -5.19
C VAL A 60 -0.95 -5.05 -5.63
N ASN A 61 -0.71 -4.13 -6.54
CA ASN A 61 0.62 -3.70 -6.93
C ASN A 61 0.87 -2.27 -6.45
N ASN A 62 1.36 -2.16 -5.24
CA ASN A 62 1.76 -0.87 -4.69
C ASN A 62 2.96 -0.30 -5.44
N ARG A 63 2.90 0.97 -5.78
CA ARG A 63 4.04 1.70 -6.30
C ARG A 63 5.09 1.96 -5.22
N THR A 64 4.59 2.32 -4.04
CA THR A 64 5.37 2.42 -2.83
C THR A 64 4.61 1.78 -1.67
N LYS A 65 5.30 1.40 -0.61
CA LYS A 65 4.63 0.90 0.61
C LYS A 65 3.77 1.96 1.30
N ASN A 66 3.87 3.21 0.87
CA ASN A 66 3.12 4.35 1.42
C ASN A 66 2.01 4.84 0.47
N ASP A 67 1.60 4.04 -0.50
CA ASP A 67 0.50 4.40 -1.41
C ASP A 67 -0.78 4.74 -0.66
N GLY A 68 -1.09 4.04 0.44
CA GLY A 68 -2.24 4.37 1.29
C GLY A 68 -2.20 5.79 1.84
N ALA A 69 -1.05 6.25 2.32
CA ALA A 69 -0.88 7.62 2.81
C ALA A 69 -0.94 8.65 1.67
N TRP A 70 -0.46 8.29 0.49
CA TRP A 70 -0.54 9.15 -0.69
C TRP A 70 -1.96 9.26 -1.24
N LEU A 71 -2.69 8.15 -1.28
CA LEU A 71 -4.01 8.01 -1.90
C LEU A 71 -5.18 8.14 -0.91
N ASP A 72 -4.86 8.41 0.37
CA ASP A 72 -5.82 8.69 1.44
C ASP A 72 -6.75 7.51 1.78
N TYR A 73 -6.15 6.32 1.98
CA TYR A 73 -6.87 5.17 2.50
C TYR A 73 -6.06 4.42 3.58
N PRO A 74 -6.72 3.79 4.57
CA PRO A 74 -6.05 2.97 5.57
C PRO A 74 -5.42 1.73 4.92
N SER A 75 -4.09 1.66 4.91
CA SER A 75 -3.32 0.57 4.30
C SER A 75 -2.77 -0.40 5.35
N ALA A 76 -2.48 -1.63 4.93
CA ALA A 76 -1.74 -2.64 5.69
C ALA A 76 -0.24 -2.63 5.35
N SER A 77 0.19 -1.80 4.41
CA SER A 77 1.58 -1.65 3.96
C SER A 77 2.17 -0.34 4.45
N ILE A 78 3.46 -0.36 4.80
CA ILE A 78 4.19 0.86 5.17
C ILE A 78 5.69 0.72 4.90
N PHE A 79 6.32 1.85 4.56
CA PHE A 79 7.75 2.08 4.70
C PHE A 79 7.97 3.23 5.69
N SER A 80 8.77 2.97 6.73
CA SER A 80 9.13 3.99 7.72
C SER A 80 10.47 3.66 8.35
N SER A 81 11.34 4.67 8.50
CA SER A 81 12.61 4.51 9.22
C SER A 81 12.43 4.09 10.68
N THR A 82 11.22 4.26 11.22
CA THR A 82 10.82 3.87 12.58
C THR A 82 9.78 2.75 12.58
N ALA A 83 9.79 1.87 11.56
CA ALA A 83 8.88 0.73 11.50
C ALA A 83 9.02 -0.15 12.74
N TYR A 84 7.87 -0.55 13.32
CA TYR A 84 7.86 -1.32 14.55
C TYR A 84 8.36 -2.75 14.31
N ALA A 85 9.46 -3.13 14.95
CA ALA A 85 10.16 -4.39 14.71
C ALA A 85 9.29 -5.64 14.91
N HIS A 86 8.35 -5.61 15.87
CA HIS A 86 7.44 -6.74 16.06
C HIS A 86 6.45 -6.91 14.89
N LEU A 87 6.00 -5.80 14.29
CA LEU A 87 5.14 -5.87 13.09
C LEU A 87 5.92 -6.42 11.90
N THR A 88 7.15 -5.94 11.65
CA THR A 88 7.96 -6.48 10.56
C THR A 88 8.25 -7.97 10.75
N SER A 89 8.53 -8.40 12.00
CA SER A 89 8.69 -9.81 12.35
C SER A 89 7.41 -10.63 12.15
N PHE A 90 6.25 -10.09 12.56
CA PHE A 90 4.95 -10.73 12.36
C PHE A 90 4.65 -10.96 10.89
N TYR A 91 4.78 -9.92 10.04
CA TYR A 91 4.58 -10.05 8.60
C TYR A 91 5.47 -11.13 7.98
N LYS A 92 6.77 -11.15 8.37
CA LYS A 92 7.70 -12.18 7.94
C LYS A 92 7.25 -13.58 8.35
N LYS A 93 6.78 -13.76 9.59
CA LYS A 93 6.33 -15.07 10.12
C LYS A 93 5.08 -15.60 9.42
N ILE A 94 4.15 -14.73 9.00
CA ILE A 94 2.97 -15.14 8.24
C ILE A 94 3.22 -15.22 6.72
N GLY A 95 4.48 -15.08 6.29
CA GLY A 95 4.89 -15.27 4.89
C GLY A 95 4.63 -14.07 3.99
N LEU A 96 4.40 -12.88 4.56
CA LEU A 96 4.23 -11.65 3.80
C LEU A 96 5.55 -10.89 3.63
N GLU A 97 5.56 -9.96 2.69
CA GLU A 97 6.71 -9.11 2.43
C GLU A 97 7.09 -8.28 3.67
N SER A 98 8.36 -8.38 4.08
CA SER A 98 8.87 -7.66 5.23
C SER A 98 10.38 -7.42 5.16
N SER A 99 10.79 -6.26 5.67
CA SER A 99 12.19 -5.87 5.85
C SER A 99 12.34 -5.08 7.15
N THR A 100 13.54 -4.58 7.46
CA THR A 100 13.78 -3.82 8.68
C THR A 100 12.89 -2.58 8.80
N ASN A 101 12.65 -1.89 7.69
CA ASN A 101 11.97 -0.59 7.65
C ASN A 101 10.64 -0.64 6.90
N ALA A 102 10.19 -1.82 6.45
CA ALA A 102 9.00 -1.93 5.64
C ALA A 102 8.30 -3.26 5.84
N TYR A 103 7.01 -3.25 5.69
CA TYR A 103 6.19 -4.45 5.50
C TYR A 103 5.08 -4.16 4.49
N GLY A 104 4.56 -5.20 3.90
CA GLY A 104 3.53 -5.08 2.86
C GLY A 104 2.79 -6.37 2.62
N THR A 105 1.77 -6.28 1.80
CA THR A 105 0.82 -7.35 1.53
C THR A 105 1.13 -8.13 0.25
N ALA A 106 2.27 -7.87 -0.39
CA ALA A 106 2.69 -8.65 -1.55
C ALA A 106 2.76 -10.14 -1.18
N GLY A 107 2.15 -10.98 -2.00
CA GLY A 107 2.02 -12.42 -1.74
C GLY A 107 0.87 -12.80 -0.79
N SER A 108 0.03 -11.83 -0.38
CA SER A 108 -1.11 -12.12 0.48
C SER A 108 -2.13 -13.02 -0.20
N THR A 109 -2.74 -13.87 0.61
CA THR A 109 -3.87 -14.72 0.24
C THR A 109 -5.19 -14.08 0.69
N PRO A 110 -6.34 -14.50 0.16
CA PRO A 110 -7.64 -14.03 0.67
C PRO A 110 -7.80 -14.24 2.19
N ALA A 111 -7.25 -15.32 2.74
CA ALA A 111 -7.30 -15.60 4.18
C ALA A 111 -6.42 -14.63 4.99
N SER A 112 -5.21 -14.32 4.53
CA SER A 112 -4.37 -13.32 5.21
C SER A 112 -4.96 -11.91 5.09
N ASN A 113 -5.60 -11.58 3.98
CA ASN A 113 -6.33 -10.32 3.82
C ASN A 113 -7.51 -10.21 4.80
N MET A 114 -8.26 -11.31 4.99
CA MET A 114 -9.31 -11.39 6.00
C MET A 114 -8.78 -11.08 7.39
N LEU A 115 -7.68 -11.76 7.80
CA LEU A 115 -7.04 -11.58 9.11
C LEU A 115 -6.50 -10.17 9.32
N LEU A 116 -5.93 -9.55 8.27
CA LEU A 116 -5.40 -8.19 8.32
C LEU A 116 -6.49 -7.10 8.22
N GLY A 117 -7.76 -7.50 8.11
CA GLY A 117 -8.88 -6.57 7.96
C GLY A 117 -8.86 -5.80 6.64
N ILE A 118 -8.27 -6.39 5.58
CA ILE A 118 -8.27 -5.82 4.23
C ILE A 118 -9.62 -6.12 3.60
N ARG A 119 -10.49 -5.13 3.61
CA ARG A 119 -11.85 -5.23 3.12
C ARG A 119 -11.97 -4.90 1.65
N TYR A 120 -11.12 -3.99 1.16
CA TYR A 120 -11.09 -3.63 -0.25
C TYR A 120 -9.72 -3.85 -0.85
N SER A 121 -9.71 -4.39 -2.07
CA SER A 121 -8.50 -4.59 -2.88
C SER A 121 -8.63 -3.83 -4.19
N ILE A 122 -7.63 -3.00 -4.49
CA ILE A 122 -7.57 -2.16 -5.68
C ILE A 122 -6.71 -2.86 -6.74
N TYR A 123 -7.26 -3.00 -7.93
CA TYR A 123 -6.61 -3.52 -9.13
C TYR A 123 -6.58 -2.44 -10.21
N THR A 124 -5.46 -2.32 -10.89
CA THR A 124 -5.31 -1.44 -12.06
C THR A 124 -5.34 -2.27 -13.35
N ASP A 125 -5.37 -1.63 -14.51
CA ASP A 125 -5.36 -2.32 -15.81
C ASP A 125 -4.14 -3.23 -16.02
N ASN A 126 -3.04 -2.92 -15.31
CA ASN A 126 -1.82 -3.71 -15.38
C ASN A 126 -1.82 -4.93 -14.44
N ASP A 127 -2.85 -5.06 -13.60
CA ASP A 127 -2.96 -6.15 -12.65
C ASP A 127 -3.81 -7.30 -13.24
N PRO A 128 -3.42 -8.56 -13.02
CA PRO A 128 -4.29 -9.68 -13.36
C PRO A 128 -5.56 -9.59 -12.52
N LYS A 129 -6.71 -9.51 -13.21
CA LYS A 129 -8.01 -9.43 -12.52
C LYS A 129 -8.29 -10.75 -11.82
N PRO A 130 -8.71 -10.73 -10.56
CA PRO A 130 -9.06 -11.95 -9.85
C PRO A 130 -10.42 -12.49 -10.30
N GLU A 131 -10.61 -13.77 -10.15
CA GLU A 131 -11.95 -14.36 -10.19
C GLU A 131 -12.74 -13.99 -8.93
N ASP A 132 -14.05 -13.83 -9.09
CA ASP A 132 -14.95 -13.65 -7.96
C ASP A 132 -14.99 -14.92 -7.09
N THR A 133 -14.86 -14.74 -5.78
CA THR A 133 -14.92 -15.80 -4.78
C THR A 133 -15.72 -15.32 -3.58
N LEU A 134 -16.02 -16.23 -2.64
CA LEU A 134 -16.65 -15.84 -1.38
C LEU A 134 -15.85 -14.78 -0.59
N LEU A 135 -14.53 -14.79 -0.71
CA LEU A 135 -13.64 -13.86 0.01
C LEU A 135 -13.23 -12.65 -0.83
N ARG A 136 -13.68 -12.56 -2.08
CA ARG A 136 -13.34 -11.48 -2.99
C ARG A 136 -14.36 -11.42 -4.12
N SER A 137 -15.18 -10.39 -4.11
CA SER A 137 -16.17 -10.13 -5.15
C SER A 137 -15.95 -8.76 -5.77
N PHE A 138 -16.25 -8.63 -7.04
CA PHE A 138 -16.26 -7.34 -7.72
C PHE A 138 -17.20 -6.38 -6.99
N TYR A 139 -16.75 -5.14 -6.78
CA TYR A 139 -17.55 -4.11 -6.11
C TYR A 139 -17.89 -2.96 -7.05
N GLN A 140 -16.88 -2.28 -7.59
CA GLN A 140 -17.07 -1.13 -8.46
C GLN A 140 -15.83 -0.89 -9.32
N SER A 141 -15.98 -0.24 -10.48
CA SER A 141 -14.86 0.18 -11.32
C SER A 141 -14.96 1.63 -11.78
N THR A 142 -13.83 2.16 -12.17
CA THR A 142 -13.65 3.32 -13.04
C THR A 142 -12.89 2.86 -14.28
N ASP A 143 -12.57 3.77 -15.22
CA ASP A 143 -11.98 3.43 -16.53
C ASP A 143 -10.82 2.44 -16.47
N ASN A 144 -9.93 2.59 -15.47
CA ASN A 144 -8.67 1.83 -15.40
C ASN A 144 -8.35 1.28 -14.01
N VAL A 145 -9.34 1.31 -13.10
CA VAL A 145 -9.20 0.82 -11.72
C VAL A 145 -10.45 0.04 -11.32
N ASP A 146 -10.26 -1.15 -10.78
CA ASP A 146 -11.32 -1.98 -10.22
C ASP A 146 -11.14 -2.12 -8.71
N LEU A 147 -12.25 -2.08 -8.00
CA LEU A 147 -12.33 -2.31 -6.58
C LEU A 147 -13.06 -3.61 -6.30
N TYR A 148 -12.43 -4.49 -5.53
CA TYR A 148 -12.99 -5.75 -5.07
C TYR A 148 -13.22 -5.70 -3.57
N LYS A 149 -14.32 -6.28 -3.10
CA LYS A 149 -14.71 -6.32 -1.68
C LYS A 149 -14.55 -7.72 -1.10
N ASN A 150 -13.94 -7.80 0.09
CA ASN A 150 -13.94 -8.96 0.95
C ASN A 150 -14.92 -8.74 2.11
N THR A 151 -16.10 -9.35 2.04
CA THR A 151 -17.12 -9.23 3.07
C THR A 151 -16.78 -9.93 4.38
N TYR A 152 -15.81 -10.84 4.35
CA TYR A 152 -15.31 -11.60 5.50
C TYR A 152 -14.08 -10.96 6.16
N ALA A 153 -13.68 -9.75 5.75
CA ALA A 153 -12.62 -9.03 6.43
C ALA A 153 -12.94 -8.85 7.91
N LEU A 154 -12.05 -9.32 8.77
CA LEU A 154 -12.23 -9.24 10.22
C LEU A 154 -12.11 -7.79 10.70
N PRO A 155 -12.87 -7.42 11.75
CA PRO A 155 -12.73 -6.12 12.38
C PRO A 155 -11.35 -6.01 13.08
N LEU A 156 -10.99 -4.80 13.49
CA LEU A 156 -9.71 -4.52 14.17
C LEU A 156 -9.48 -5.39 15.42
N GLY A 157 -10.54 -5.75 16.12
CA GLY A 157 -10.52 -6.68 17.25
C GLY A 157 -11.64 -7.71 17.11
N PHE A 158 -11.33 -8.96 17.35
CA PHE A 158 -12.29 -10.08 17.33
C PHE A 158 -11.95 -11.09 18.43
N LEU A 159 -13.00 -11.79 18.90
CA LEU A 159 -12.85 -12.81 19.92
C LEU A 159 -12.42 -14.14 19.26
N VAL A 160 -11.49 -14.82 19.90
CA VAL A 160 -11.05 -16.15 19.53
C VAL A 160 -11.16 -17.09 20.72
N SER A 161 -11.26 -18.41 20.46
CA SER A 161 -11.20 -19.41 21.52
C SER A 161 -9.81 -19.42 22.18
N ASN A 162 -9.77 -19.65 23.49
CA ASN A 162 -8.50 -19.82 24.23
C ASN A 162 -7.67 -21.00 23.71
N SER A 163 -8.28 -21.98 23.03
CA SER A 163 -7.54 -23.08 22.38
C SER A 163 -6.66 -22.62 21.22
N LEU A 164 -6.96 -21.47 20.62
CA LEU A 164 -6.17 -20.97 19.48
C LEU A 164 -4.71 -20.67 19.87
N GLU A 165 -4.46 -20.23 21.11
CA GLU A 165 -3.10 -19.97 21.60
C GLU A 165 -2.26 -21.25 21.65
N ALA A 166 -2.90 -22.39 21.99
CA ALA A 166 -2.23 -23.69 22.04
C ALA A 166 -1.99 -24.28 20.66
N ASP A 167 -2.88 -24.00 19.70
CA ASP A 167 -2.87 -24.60 18.37
C ASP A 167 -2.05 -23.75 17.35
N TRP A 168 -1.80 -22.48 17.66
CA TRP A 168 -1.12 -21.56 16.73
C TRP A 168 0.22 -21.06 17.29
N ASP A 169 1.28 -21.81 17.07
CA ASP A 169 2.64 -21.39 17.38
C ASP A 169 3.37 -20.85 16.14
N LEU A 170 3.44 -19.53 16.03
CA LEU A 170 4.18 -18.82 14.98
C LEU A 170 5.72 -18.96 15.13
N ASN A 171 6.20 -19.55 16.20
CA ASN A 171 7.64 -19.74 16.46
C ASN A 171 8.14 -21.12 16.02
N SER A 172 7.23 -22.02 15.68
CA SER A 172 7.55 -23.41 15.28
C SER A 172 7.97 -23.57 13.82
N ARG A 173 8.20 -22.47 13.09
CA ARG A 173 8.64 -22.46 11.68
C ARG A 173 10.03 -21.90 11.51
#